data_6ba082857266e896529997382065a812
#
_entry.id   6ba082857266e896529997382065a812
#
_cell.length_a   1.000
_cell.length_b   1.000
_cell.length_c   1.000
_cell.angle_alpha   90.00
_cell.angle_beta   90.00
_cell.angle_gamma   90.00
#
_symmetry.space_group_name_H-M   'P 1'
#
loop_
_entity.id
_entity.type
_entity.pdbx_description
1 polymer ?
#
loop_
_entity_poly.entity_id
_entity_poly.type
_entity_poly.pdbx_seq_one_letter_code
_entity_poly.pdbx_strand_id
1 'polypeptide(L)'
;MGRIIVHTHGRARERSYAKLVSIYSKRMESRGVKLVQHSEKLNHDDYVSKLLVASENSTLIILDELGESGNTEWFTNKWKKWKLSDSNIHLAIGPVDGFEKSFSIGQKTLGLGPLTLTYEMAAVVLLEQLYRA
;
A
#
# COMPACT_ATOMS: atom_id res chain seq x y z
N MET A 1 -1.85 -18.86 -5.37
CA MET A 1 -2.53 -17.55 -5.38
C MET A 1 -1.87 -16.60 -4.40
N GLY A 2 -1.47 -15.44 -4.90
CA GLY A 2 -0.82 -14.44 -4.06
C GLY A 2 -1.80 -13.72 -3.14
N ARG A 3 -1.36 -13.42 -1.92
CA ARG A 3 -2.07 -12.51 -1.04
C ARG A 3 -1.55 -11.11 -1.25
N ILE A 4 -2.40 -10.13 -0.98
CA ILE A 4 -2.02 -8.73 -1.02
C ILE A 4 -1.99 -8.21 0.41
N ILE A 5 -0.85 -7.66 0.80
CA ILE A 5 -0.65 -7.09 2.13
C ILE A 5 -0.39 -5.60 1.96
N VAL A 6 -1.27 -4.79 2.53
CA VAL A 6 -1.13 -3.33 2.52
C VAL A 6 -0.48 -2.91 3.84
N HIS A 7 0.60 -2.14 3.74
CA HIS A 7 1.33 -1.63 4.89
C HIS A 7 1.16 -0.13 5.02
N THR A 8 0.94 0.34 6.23
CA THR A 8 0.93 1.77 6.55
C THR A 8 1.89 2.06 7.69
N HIS A 9 2.39 3.29 7.72
CA HIS A 9 3.21 3.79 8.82
C HIS A 9 2.32 4.47 9.84
N GLY A 10 1.81 3.69 10.77
CA GLY A 10 0.86 4.16 11.77
C GLY A 10 -0.59 4.04 11.31
N ARG A 11 -1.46 4.42 12.20
CA ARG A 11 -2.91 4.47 11.95
C ARG A 11 -3.30 5.86 11.48
N ALA A 12 -4.42 5.94 10.77
CA ALA A 12 -4.97 7.24 10.41
C ALA A 12 -5.32 8.02 11.68
N ARG A 13 -4.91 9.29 11.74
CA ARG A 13 -5.16 10.16 12.90
C ARG A 13 -6.57 10.72 12.90
N GLU A 14 -7.06 11.08 11.71
CA GLU A 14 -8.42 11.56 11.54
C GLU A 14 -9.41 10.40 11.74
N ARG A 15 -10.40 10.61 12.59
CA ARG A 15 -11.41 9.58 12.90
C ARG A 15 -12.14 9.10 11.64
N SER A 16 -12.44 10.02 10.73
CA SER A 16 -13.14 9.70 9.48
C SER A 16 -12.31 8.78 8.59
N TYR A 17 -11.02 9.06 8.44
CA TYR A 17 -10.13 8.19 7.67
C TYR A 17 -9.95 6.84 8.34
N ALA A 18 -9.77 6.82 9.65
CA ALA A 18 -9.62 5.57 10.40
C ALA A 18 -10.83 4.67 10.22
N LYS A 19 -12.03 5.25 10.22
CA LYS A 19 -13.28 4.52 10.01
C LYS A 19 -13.34 3.93 8.60
N LEU A 20 -13.01 4.72 7.58
CA LEU A 20 -13.00 4.23 6.19
C LEU A 20 -11.98 3.11 5.99
N VAL A 21 -10.79 3.27 6.53
CA VAL A 21 -9.74 2.23 6.45
C VAL A 21 -10.24 0.94 7.09
N SER A 22 -10.86 1.04 8.28
CA SER A 22 -11.41 -0.12 8.97
C SER A 22 -12.51 -0.81 8.16
N ILE A 23 -13.43 -0.04 7.59
CA ILE A 23 -14.53 -0.59 6.79
C ILE A 23 -13.99 -1.36 5.57
N TYR A 24 -13.12 -0.72 4.79
CA TYR A 24 -12.60 -1.36 3.58
C TYR A 24 -11.68 -2.53 3.89
N SER A 25 -10.84 -2.44 4.91
CA SER A 25 -9.96 -3.54 5.27
C SER A 25 -10.73 -4.79 5.67
N LYS A 26 -11.81 -4.63 6.44
CA LYS A 26 -12.68 -5.76 6.81
C LYS A 26 -13.34 -6.40 5.59
N ARG A 27 -13.85 -5.57 4.67
CA ARG A 27 -14.48 -6.08 3.45
C ARG A 27 -13.50 -6.84 2.57
N MET A 28 -12.23 -6.49 2.63
CA MET A 28 -11.21 -7.09 1.77
C MET A 28 -10.59 -8.37 2.34
N GLU A 29 -10.78 -8.67 3.62
CA GLU A 29 -10.23 -9.88 4.24
C GLU A 29 -10.61 -11.15 3.48
N SER A 30 -11.88 -11.29 3.12
CA SER A 30 -12.37 -12.45 2.37
C SER A 30 -11.82 -12.54 0.95
N ARG A 31 -11.26 -11.43 0.45
CA ARG A 31 -10.67 -11.37 -0.89
C ARG A 31 -9.15 -11.50 -0.88
N GLY A 32 -8.58 -11.85 0.26
CA GLY A 32 -7.14 -12.08 0.38
C GLY A 32 -6.30 -10.83 0.55
N VAL A 33 -6.90 -9.73 1.00
CA VAL A 33 -6.17 -8.50 1.31
C VAL A 33 -6.07 -8.34 2.82
N LYS A 34 -4.86 -8.12 3.31
CA LYS A 34 -4.58 -7.90 4.72
C LYS A 34 -3.98 -6.52 4.91
N LEU A 35 -4.38 -5.83 5.96
CA LEU A 35 -3.80 -4.54 6.34
C LEU A 35 -2.88 -4.72 7.54
N VAL A 36 -1.67 -4.19 7.44
CA VAL A 36 -0.69 -4.17 8.54
C VAL A 36 -0.35 -2.71 8.83
N GLN A 37 -0.73 -2.24 10.01
CA GLN A 37 -0.45 -0.88 10.45
C GLN A 37 0.75 -0.92 11.40
N HIS A 38 1.91 -0.51 10.91
CA HIS A 38 3.14 -0.48 11.70
C HIS A 38 3.09 0.68 12.70
N SER A 39 3.93 0.61 13.74
CA SER A 39 3.98 1.67 14.73
C SER A 39 4.43 3.00 14.11
N GLU A 40 3.70 4.07 14.42
CA GLU A 40 4.05 5.43 14.00
C GLU A 40 5.33 5.95 14.66
N LYS A 41 5.79 5.27 15.70
CA LYS A 41 7.04 5.62 16.41
C LYS A 41 8.28 5.18 15.64
N LEU A 42 8.14 4.30 14.65
CA LEU A 42 9.26 3.89 13.83
C LEU A 42 9.72 5.06 12.97
N ASN A 43 11.05 5.28 12.91
CA ASN A 43 11.59 6.23 11.96
C ASN A 43 11.54 5.64 10.55
N HIS A 44 11.91 6.43 9.54
CA HIS A 44 11.87 5.99 8.13
C HIS A 44 12.65 4.69 7.94
N ASP A 45 13.89 4.63 8.41
CA ASP A 45 14.75 3.48 8.17
C ASP A 45 14.26 2.22 8.89
N ASP A 46 13.73 2.37 10.08
CA ASP A 46 13.15 1.24 10.82
C ASP A 46 11.89 0.72 10.14
N TYR A 47 11.05 1.63 9.65
CA TYR A 47 9.87 1.25 8.89
C TYR A 47 10.25 0.49 7.61
N VAL A 48 11.22 1.03 6.85
CA VAL A 48 11.73 0.38 5.65
C VAL A 48 12.29 -1.01 5.97
N SER A 49 13.04 -1.14 7.06
CA SER A 49 13.55 -2.45 7.49
C SER A 49 12.44 -3.44 7.76
N LYS A 50 11.37 -3.01 8.40
CA LYS A 50 10.18 -3.86 8.64
C LYS A 50 9.56 -4.30 7.33
N LEU A 51 9.44 -3.39 6.35
CA LEU A 51 8.89 -3.71 5.04
C LEU A 51 9.74 -4.73 4.31
N LEU A 52 11.05 -4.56 4.32
CA LEU A 52 11.97 -5.45 3.63
C LEU A 52 11.95 -6.86 4.25
N VAL A 53 11.88 -6.96 5.56
CA VAL A 53 11.76 -8.25 6.24
C VAL A 53 10.43 -8.91 5.91
N ALA A 54 9.32 -8.16 5.98
CA ALA A 54 7.99 -8.69 5.71
C ALA A 54 7.84 -9.19 4.27
N SER A 55 8.51 -8.52 3.32
CA SER A 55 8.42 -8.85 1.90
C SER A 55 9.54 -9.74 1.39
N GLU A 56 10.36 -10.28 2.28
CA GLU A 56 11.42 -11.22 1.92
C GLU A 56 10.83 -12.41 1.15
N ASN A 57 11.42 -12.74 0.02
CA ASN A 57 10.92 -13.78 -0.91
C ASN A 57 9.55 -13.47 -1.52
N SER A 58 9.12 -12.22 -1.45
CA SER A 58 7.86 -11.73 -2.02
C SER A 58 8.14 -10.48 -2.85
N THR A 59 7.09 -9.86 -3.35
CA THR A 59 7.21 -8.62 -4.13
C THR A 59 6.81 -7.44 -3.27
N LEU A 60 7.67 -6.43 -3.20
CA LEU A 60 7.38 -5.15 -2.53
C LEU A 60 7.17 -4.07 -3.58
N ILE A 61 6.05 -3.38 -3.50
CA ILE A 61 5.70 -2.24 -4.35
C ILE A 61 5.38 -1.09 -3.41
N ILE A 62 6.11 0.01 -3.55
CA ILE A 62 5.85 1.20 -2.72
C ILE A 62 4.97 2.19 -3.47
N LEU A 63 4.11 2.87 -2.72
CA LEU A 63 3.27 3.93 -3.26
C LEU A 63 4.12 5.19 -3.40
N ASP A 64 4.14 5.74 -4.61
CA ASP A 64 4.93 6.92 -4.92
C ASP A 64 4.15 7.73 -5.96
N GLU A 65 3.97 9.04 -5.72
CA GLU A 65 3.25 9.92 -6.64
C GLU A 65 3.88 9.97 -8.03
N LEU A 66 5.19 9.69 -8.13
CA LEU A 66 5.92 9.61 -9.41
C LEU A 66 5.90 8.22 -10.02
N GLY A 67 5.25 7.26 -9.35
CA GLY A 67 5.17 5.89 -9.84
C GLY A 67 4.24 5.72 -11.02
N GLU A 68 4.31 4.56 -11.64
CA GLU A 68 3.40 4.19 -12.70
C GLU A 68 1.96 4.25 -12.22
N SER A 69 1.08 4.90 -12.98
CA SER A 69 -0.33 5.03 -12.63
C SER A 69 -1.21 4.95 -13.89
N GLY A 70 -2.49 4.81 -13.68
CA GLY A 70 -3.47 4.76 -14.76
C GLY A 70 -4.88 4.96 -14.20
N ASN A 71 -5.87 4.63 -15.01
CA ASN A 71 -7.27 4.69 -14.58
C ASN A 71 -7.66 3.45 -13.77
N THR A 72 -8.92 3.39 -13.35
CA THR A 72 -9.42 2.25 -12.57
C THR A 72 -9.28 0.93 -13.32
N GLU A 73 -9.50 0.92 -14.62
CA GLU A 73 -9.33 -0.29 -15.43
C GLU A 73 -7.88 -0.78 -15.40
N TRP A 74 -6.93 0.13 -15.56
CA TRP A 74 -5.50 -0.18 -15.45
C TRP A 74 -5.18 -0.80 -14.09
N PHE A 75 -5.71 -0.22 -13.03
CA PHE A 75 -5.51 -0.72 -11.67
C PHE A 75 -6.14 -2.10 -11.49
N THR A 76 -7.34 -2.31 -12.02
CA THR A 76 -8.02 -3.62 -11.97
C THR A 76 -7.18 -4.69 -12.66
N ASN A 77 -6.53 -4.36 -13.78
CA ASN A 77 -5.64 -5.30 -14.46
C ASN A 77 -4.41 -5.64 -13.62
N LYS A 78 -3.86 -4.66 -12.88
CA LYS A 78 -2.79 -4.92 -11.91
C LYS A 78 -3.26 -5.87 -10.81
N TRP A 79 -4.43 -5.64 -10.25
CA TRP A 79 -5.03 -6.50 -9.24
C TRP A 79 -5.13 -7.94 -9.72
N LYS A 80 -5.63 -8.15 -10.93
CA LYS A 80 -5.76 -9.50 -11.50
C LYS A 80 -4.40 -10.19 -11.61
N LYS A 81 -3.39 -9.48 -12.06
CA LYS A 81 -2.01 -10.04 -12.14
C LYS A 81 -1.48 -10.42 -10.76
N TRP A 82 -1.68 -9.55 -9.77
CA TRP A 82 -1.22 -9.81 -8.40
C TRP A 82 -1.90 -11.04 -7.82
N LYS A 83 -3.20 -11.20 -8.07
CA LYS A 83 -3.96 -12.36 -7.56
C LYS A 83 -3.51 -13.67 -8.19
N LEU A 84 -2.97 -13.63 -9.39
CA LEU A 84 -2.45 -14.81 -10.08
C LEU A 84 -0.97 -15.08 -9.76
N SER A 85 -0.31 -14.18 -9.06
CA SER A 85 1.08 -14.35 -8.70
C SER A 85 1.28 -15.51 -7.71
N ASP A 86 2.40 -16.23 -7.83
CA ASP A 86 2.76 -17.28 -6.89
C ASP A 86 3.29 -16.72 -5.58
N SER A 87 3.79 -15.47 -5.60
CA SER A 87 4.29 -14.79 -4.41
C SER A 87 3.28 -13.78 -3.88
N ASN A 88 3.41 -13.45 -2.60
CA ASN A 88 2.63 -12.37 -2.01
C ASN A 88 3.06 -11.02 -2.58
N ILE A 89 2.12 -10.09 -2.63
CA ILE A 89 2.36 -8.72 -3.08
C ILE A 89 2.19 -7.81 -1.86
N HIS A 90 3.23 -7.07 -1.54
CA HIS A 90 3.22 -6.10 -0.46
C HIS A 90 3.14 -4.70 -1.06
N LEU A 91 2.10 -3.96 -0.69
CA LEU A 91 1.89 -2.58 -1.12
C LEU A 91 2.13 -1.69 0.10
N ALA A 92 3.13 -0.82 0.03
CA ALA A 92 3.53 -0.03 1.19
C ALA A 92 3.28 1.46 0.96
N ILE A 93 2.53 2.06 1.88
CA ILE A 93 2.30 3.50 1.92
C ILE A 93 3.42 4.12 2.76
N GLY A 94 4.01 5.21 2.27
CA GLY A 94 5.11 5.86 2.94
C GLY A 94 4.70 6.60 4.21
N PRO A 95 5.70 6.99 5.01
CA PRO A 95 5.47 7.88 6.15
C PRO A 95 4.89 9.22 5.72
N VAL A 96 4.54 10.07 6.68
CA VAL A 96 3.95 11.41 6.43
C VAL A 96 4.73 12.19 5.37
N ASP A 97 6.07 12.14 5.43
CA ASP A 97 6.95 12.85 4.50
C ASP A 97 7.31 12.02 3.26
N GLY A 98 6.69 10.86 3.08
CA GLY A 98 6.99 9.95 1.99
C GLY A 98 8.25 9.12 2.21
N PHE A 99 8.53 8.24 1.27
CA PHE A 99 9.79 7.47 1.29
C PHE A 99 10.95 8.33 0.82
N GLU A 100 12.12 8.15 1.42
CA GLU A 100 13.33 8.83 0.96
C GLU A 100 13.72 8.32 -0.43
N LYS A 101 14.25 9.22 -1.27
CA LYS A 101 14.66 8.88 -2.64
C LYS A 101 15.74 7.80 -2.66
N SER A 102 16.64 7.81 -1.71
CA SER A 102 17.69 6.81 -1.61
C SER A 102 17.14 5.38 -1.53
N PHE A 103 15.97 5.23 -0.92
CA PHE A 103 15.28 3.95 -0.87
C PHE A 103 14.40 3.73 -2.11
N SER A 104 13.60 4.73 -2.50
CA SER A 104 12.57 4.56 -3.53
C SER A 104 13.14 4.30 -4.92
N ILE A 105 14.32 4.81 -5.24
CA ILE A 105 14.94 4.68 -6.56
C ILE A 105 15.11 3.22 -6.98
N GLY A 106 15.42 2.33 -6.05
CA GLY A 106 15.62 0.91 -6.35
C GLY A 106 14.38 0.04 -6.25
N GLN A 107 13.21 0.63 -6.01
CA GLN A 107 12.00 -0.14 -5.72
C GLN A 107 11.00 -0.10 -6.88
N LYS A 108 10.14 -1.13 -6.91
CA LYS A 108 8.95 -1.08 -7.76
C LYS A 108 7.99 -0.08 -7.16
N THR A 109 7.38 0.75 -7.98
CA THR A 109 6.49 1.82 -7.52
C THR A 109 5.11 1.73 -8.15
N LEU A 110 4.14 2.29 -7.45
CA LEU A 110 2.75 2.39 -7.91
C LEU A 110 2.25 3.78 -7.52
N GLY A 111 1.70 4.51 -8.50
CA GLY A 111 1.07 5.81 -8.25
C GLY A 111 -0.44 5.67 -8.20
N LEU A 112 -1.07 6.52 -7.42
CA LEU A 112 -2.54 6.63 -7.35
C LEU A 112 -3.05 7.82 -8.18
N GLY A 113 -2.27 8.25 -9.16
CA GLY A 113 -2.54 9.40 -10.00
C GLY A 113 -1.47 10.47 -9.81
N PRO A 114 -1.56 11.59 -10.54
CA PRO A 114 -0.54 12.64 -10.50
C PRO A 114 -0.62 13.55 -9.28
N LEU A 115 -1.66 13.41 -8.46
CA LEU A 115 -1.85 14.25 -7.27
C LEU A 115 -1.07 13.68 -6.09
N THR A 116 -0.54 14.58 -5.26
CA THR A 116 0.06 14.20 -3.99
C THR A 116 -1.06 14.00 -2.97
N LEU A 117 -1.20 12.79 -2.45
CA LEU A 117 -2.19 12.47 -1.42
C LEU A 117 -1.50 12.40 -0.06
N THR A 118 -2.21 12.80 0.99
CA THR A 118 -1.75 12.51 2.35
C THR A 118 -1.69 10.99 2.54
N TYR A 119 -0.86 10.52 3.48
CA TYR A 119 -0.74 9.08 3.72
C TYR A 119 -2.09 8.45 4.10
N GLU A 120 -2.93 9.20 4.85
CA GLU A 120 -4.26 8.74 5.24
C GLU A 120 -5.19 8.57 4.05
N MET A 121 -5.22 9.57 3.18
CA MET A 121 -6.03 9.52 1.96
C MET A 121 -5.50 8.45 0.99
N ALA A 122 -4.19 8.31 0.89
CA ALA A 122 -3.59 7.27 0.05
C ALA A 122 -4.05 5.87 0.50
N ALA A 123 -4.11 5.62 1.80
CA ALA A 123 -4.60 4.35 2.35
C ALA A 123 -6.05 4.11 1.96
N VAL A 124 -6.91 5.12 2.11
CA VAL A 124 -8.34 5.01 1.77
C VAL A 124 -8.51 4.76 0.27
N VAL A 125 -7.82 5.53 -0.57
CA VAL A 125 -7.93 5.40 -2.03
C VAL A 125 -7.45 4.02 -2.47
N LEU A 126 -6.32 3.55 -1.96
CA LEU A 126 -5.79 2.23 -2.31
C LEU A 126 -6.78 1.12 -1.94
N LEU A 127 -7.27 1.11 -0.72
CA LEU A 127 -8.21 0.09 -0.26
C LEU A 127 -9.52 0.15 -1.04
N GLU A 128 -10.02 1.34 -1.35
CA GLU A 128 -11.23 1.53 -2.13
C GLU A 128 -11.07 0.97 -3.55
N GLN A 129 -9.94 1.23 -4.19
CA GLN A 129 -9.65 0.71 -5.52
C GLN A 129 -9.50 -0.83 -5.50
N LEU A 130 -8.84 -1.37 -4.51
CA LEU A 130 -8.75 -2.83 -4.34
C LEU A 130 -10.14 -3.45 -4.14
N TYR A 131 -11.03 -2.75 -3.46
CA TYR A 131 -12.40 -3.21 -3.25
C TYR A 131 -13.21 -3.23 -4.55
N ARG A 132 -13.00 -2.27 -5.45
CA ARG A 132 -13.67 -2.23 -6.75
C ARG A 132 -13.18 -3.30 -7.71
N ALA A 133 -11.92 -3.63 -7.62
CA ALA A 133 -11.25 -4.50 -8.57
C ALA A 133 -11.78 -5.95 -8.57
#